data_c5af2f794ba8b4df6fb894fc0c59aa55
#
_entry.id   c5af2f794ba8b4df6fb894fc0c59aa55
#
_cell.length_a   1.000
_cell.length_b   1.000
_cell.length_c   1.000
_cell.angle_alpha   90.00
_cell.angle_beta   90.00
_cell.angle_gamma   90.00
#
_symmetry.space_group_name_H-M   'P 1'
#
loop_
_entity.id
_entity.type
_entity.pdbx_description
1 polymer ?
#
loop_
_entity_poly.entity_id
_entity_poly.type
_entity_poly.pdbx_seq_one_letter_code
_entity_poly.pdbx_strand_id
1 'polypeptide(L)'
;MKKNAKKLMAAAMAALMAASMTACGGSKTETTSAADTTAADAAETTAAGAAEAAKDGEKKVLKVAMECAYAPYNWTQPDDSNGAVPIADSNEYAYGYDVMMAKKICEELGYDLQIVRLDWDSLIPALQSGQADCVIAGQSITQERLQAVDFSEPYYYATIVTLVKKDSNYADATSVADLAGATCTSQQSTIWYQNCLPQIPDANILAATASAPDMLMSLNAGKCDLVVTDQPTGKGALVAYPDFKMLEFGGGDKDFQVSDEDINIGISMKKGNTELKEAIDSVLTKMTKDDFSAMMDKAISVQPLAN
;
A
#
# COMPACT_ATOMS: atom_id res chain seq x y z
N MET A 1 -26.16 22.02 -50.33
CA MET A 1 -26.47 21.01 -51.38
C MET A 1 -25.95 19.65 -50.90
N LYS A 2 -26.89 18.69 -50.87
CA LYS A 2 -26.76 17.22 -50.91
C LYS A 2 -25.93 16.60 -49.79
N LYS A 3 -26.49 15.99 -48.76
CA LYS A 3 -27.41 14.81 -48.63
C LYS A 3 -26.69 13.47 -48.72
N ASN A 4 -26.87 12.74 -47.63
CA ASN A 4 -27.23 11.30 -47.55
C ASN A 4 -26.05 10.30 -47.64
N ALA A 5 -26.06 9.20 -47.00
CA ALA A 5 -26.99 8.48 -46.12
C ALA A 5 -26.42 7.09 -45.81
N LYS A 6 -26.84 6.57 -44.66
CA LYS A 6 -27.30 5.17 -44.48
C LYS A 6 -26.26 4.04 -44.71
N LYS A 7 -26.23 2.99 -44.03
CA LYS A 7 -27.02 2.27 -43.02
C LYS A 7 -26.26 1.00 -42.61
N LEU A 8 -26.40 0.58 -41.38
CA LEU A 8 -26.69 -0.77 -40.87
C LEU A 8 -26.14 -1.99 -41.64
N MET A 9 -25.45 -2.87 -40.88
CA MET A 9 -25.85 -4.29 -40.85
C MET A 9 -25.38 -4.93 -39.56
N ALA A 10 -26.37 -5.35 -38.77
CA ALA A 10 -26.30 -6.34 -37.72
C ALA A 10 -26.60 -7.72 -38.33
N ALA A 11 -25.96 -8.79 -37.80
CA ALA A 11 -26.43 -10.18 -37.75
C ALA A 11 -25.29 -11.01 -37.19
N ALA A 12 -25.32 -11.51 -35.99
CA ALA A 12 -25.98 -12.69 -35.49
C ALA A 12 -25.64 -13.96 -36.28
N MET A 13 -24.87 -14.86 -35.66
CA MET A 13 -25.04 -16.29 -35.82
C MET A 13 -24.63 -17.02 -34.55
N ALA A 14 -25.61 -17.70 -34.01
CA ALA A 14 -25.56 -18.62 -32.89
C ALA A 14 -25.39 -20.06 -33.41
N ALA A 15 -24.87 -20.91 -32.54
CA ALA A 15 -25.13 -22.33 -32.37
C ALA A 15 -24.68 -23.36 -33.45
N LEU A 16 -24.09 -24.43 -32.97
CA LEU A 16 -24.48 -25.85 -33.00
C LEU A 16 -23.29 -26.70 -32.51
N MET A 17 -23.46 -27.42 -31.39
CA MET A 17 -23.82 -28.86 -31.28
C MET A 17 -22.78 -29.78 -31.98
N ALA A 18 -22.42 -30.91 -31.50
CA ALA A 18 -22.87 -31.85 -30.49
C ALA A 18 -21.85 -32.99 -30.41
N ALA A 19 -21.81 -33.61 -29.28
CA ALA A 19 -21.65 -35.03 -28.96
C ALA A 19 -21.07 -36.00 -29.99
N SER A 20 -20.14 -36.85 -29.52
CA SER A 20 -20.09 -38.22 -29.91
C SER A 20 -19.66 -39.12 -28.74
N MET A 21 -20.63 -39.89 -28.30
CA MET A 21 -20.45 -41.16 -27.54
C MET A 21 -19.96 -42.24 -28.47
N THR A 22 -19.26 -43.22 -27.93
CA THR A 22 -19.42 -44.69 -28.14
C THR A 22 -18.33 -45.37 -27.35
N ALA A 23 -18.56 -46.11 -26.32
CA ALA A 23 -19.26 -47.37 -26.11
C ALA A 23 -18.37 -48.61 -26.34
N CYS A 24 -18.45 -49.47 -25.41
CA CYS A 24 -18.47 -50.96 -25.31
C CYS A 24 -17.39 -51.45 -24.34
N GLY A 25 -17.63 -52.35 -23.44
CA GLY A 25 -18.72 -53.23 -23.07
C GLY A 25 -18.30 -54.18 -21.97
N GLY A 26 -19.18 -54.56 -21.13
CA GLY A 26 -19.75 -55.83 -20.78
C GLY A 26 -18.98 -56.58 -19.70
N SER A 27 -19.49 -57.19 -18.68
CA SER A 27 -20.63 -58.03 -18.47
C SER A 27 -20.80 -58.34 -16.96
N LYS A 28 -22.02 -58.30 -16.45
CA LYS A 28 -22.77 -59.20 -15.53
C LYS A 28 -22.02 -59.86 -14.33
N THR A 29 -22.55 -59.85 -13.11
CA THR A 29 -23.79 -60.54 -12.66
C THR A 29 -24.09 -60.18 -11.21
N GLU A 30 -25.32 -59.84 -10.92
CA GLU A 30 -26.26 -60.16 -9.82
C GLU A 30 -25.67 -60.69 -8.48
N THR A 31 -26.16 -60.39 -7.28
CA THR A 31 -27.54 -60.36 -6.77
C THR A 31 -27.55 -59.95 -5.29
N THR A 32 -28.63 -59.29 -4.90
CA THR A 32 -29.43 -59.29 -3.62
C THR A 32 -28.87 -58.71 -2.34
N SER A 33 -29.55 -57.69 -1.92
CA SER A 33 -30.61 -57.57 -0.88
C SER A 33 -30.21 -57.06 0.51
N ALA A 34 -31.02 -56.10 0.89
CA ALA A 34 -31.61 -55.73 2.20
C ALA A 34 -30.81 -54.83 3.12
N ALA A 35 -31.36 -53.61 3.17
CA ALA A 35 -31.77 -52.81 4.32
C ALA A 35 -30.97 -52.94 5.64
N ASP A 36 -30.44 -51.81 6.13
CA ASP A 36 -31.07 -51.13 7.27
C ASP A 36 -30.43 -49.72 7.49
N THR A 37 -31.28 -48.85 7.98
CA THR A 37 -31.13 -47.51 8.42
C THR A 37 -30.06 -47.31 9.49
N THR A 38 -29.25 -46.23 9.42
CA THR A 38 -29.15 -45.23 10.50
C THR A 38 -28.33 -44.02 10.12
N ALA A 39 -28.94 -42.87 10.32
CA ALA A 39 -28.47 -41.57 10.76
C ALA A 39 -27.16 -40.96 10.28
N ALA A 40 -27.34 -39.76 9.70
CA ALA A 40 -26.44 -38.70 9.44
C ALA A 40 -25.40 -38.40 10.54
N ASP A 41 -24.16 -38.16 10.13
CA ASP A 41 -23.33 -37.22 10.84
C ASP A 41 -22.63 -36.34 9.78
N ALA A 42 -22.96 -35.04 9.85
CA ALA A 42 -22.39 -34.02 9.01
C ALA A 42 -21.01 -33.67 9.58
N ALA A 43 -19.97 -34.14 8.93
CA ALA A 43 -18.62 -33.66 9.25
C ALA A 43 -18.43 -32.26 8.67
N GLU A 44 -18.49 -31.29 9.53
CA GLU A 44 -18.04 -29.91 9.36
C GLU A 44 -16.53 -29.94 9.08
N THR A 45 -16.14 -29.68 7.82
CA THR A 45 -14.74 -29.55 7.47
C THR A 45 -14.31 -28.12 7.83
N THR A 46 -13.85 -27.93 9.04
CA THR A 46 -13.10 -26.74 9.43
C THR A 46 -11.77 -26.77 8.68
N ALA A 47 -11.60 -25.87 7.72
CA ALA A 47 -10.32 -25.54 7.14
C ALA A 47 -9.49 -24.79 8.20
N ALA A 48 -8.80 -25.54 9.04
CA ALA A 48 -7.71 -25.01 9.84
C ALA A 48 -6.54 -24.73 8.90
N GLY A 49 -6.22 -23.46 8.68
CA GLY A 49 -4.98 -23.05 8.08
C GLY A 49 -3.83 -23.66 8.87
N ALA A 50 -3.02 -24.47 8.21
CA ALA A 50 -1.85 -25.08 8.81
C ALA A 50 -0.85 -23.95 9.16
N ALA A 51 -0.80 -23.58 10.42
CA ALA A 51 0.37 -22.96 11.01
C ALA A 51 1.46 -24.06 10.99
N GLU A 52 2.43 -23.90 10.13
CA GLU A 52 3.63 -24.76 10.12
C GLU A 52 4.34 -24.55 11.45
N ALA A 53 4.26 -25.55 12.32
CA ALA A 53 4.96 -25.53 13.60
C ALA A 53 6.47 -25.48 13.30
N ALA A 54 7.10 -24.37 13.69
CA ALA A 54 8.54 -24.19 13.61
C ALA A 54 9.24 -25.37 14.30
N LYS A 55 10.24 -25.94 13.63
CA LYS A 55 11.13 -26.93 14.21
C LYS A 55 11.90 -26.25 15.33
N ASP A 56 12.04 -26.94 16.45
CA ASP A 56 12.75 -26.47 17.64
C ASP A 56 14.14 -25.94 17.28
N GLY A 57 14.33 -24.60 17.38
CA GLY A 57 15.59 -23.89 17.07
C GLY A 57 15.57 -22.97 15.84
N GLU A 58 14.52 -22.99 14.99
CA GLU A 58 14.40 -22.10 13.83
C GLU A 58 13.54 -20.89 14.18
N LYS A 59 14.08 -19.67 13.99
CA LYS A 59 13.32 -18.45 14.24
C LYS A 59 12.15 -18.33 13.27
N LYS A 60 11.03 -17.81 13.75
CA LYS A 60 9.87 -17.47 12.90
C LYS A 60 10.30 -16.35 11.94
N VAL A 61 10.01 -16.51 10.64
CA VAL A 61 10.25 -15.47 9.64
C VAL A 61 9.03 -14.55 9.59
N LEU A 62 9.25 -13.23 9.63
CA LEU A 62 8.24 -12.22 9.38
C LEU A 62 8.42 -11.68 7.96
N LYS A 63 7.45 -11.94 7.09
CA LYS A 63 7.42 -11.42 5.72
C LYS A 63 6.76 -10.05 5.70
N VAL A 64 7.56 -9.02 5.45
CA VAL A 64 7.11 -7.62 5.44
C VAL A 64 7.08 -7.13 4.01
N ALA A 65 5.89 -6.76 3.52
CA ALA A 65 5.75 -6.17 2.19
C ALA A 65 5.87 -4.64 2.25
N MET A 66 6.53 -4.08 1.24
CA MET A 66 6.70 -2.64 0.99
C MET A 66 7.03 -2.38 -0.48
N GLU A 67 6.93 -1.12 -0.94
CA GLU A 67 7.24 -0.77 -2.33
C GLU A 67 8.73 -0.80 -2.65
N CYS A 68 9.58 -0.51 -1.67
CA CYS A 68 11.01 -0.26 -1.84
C CYS A 68 11.31 0.86 -2.85
N ALA A 69 10.38 1.81 -3.00
CA ALA A 69 10.45 2.93 -3.93
C ALA A 69 9.86 4.24 -3.33
N TYR A 70 9.66 4.29 -2.03
CA TYR A 70 8.99 5.39 -1.32
C TYR A 70 9.91 6.01 -0.25
N ALA A 71 10.97 6.70 -0.66
CA ALA A 71 11.82 7.45 0.28
C ALA A 71 11.05 8.63 0.91
N PRO A 72 11.24 8.92 2.20
CA PRO A 72 12.19 8.32 3.15
C PRO A 72 11.67 7.07 3.89
N TYR A 73 10.46 6.61 3.60
CA TYR A 73 9.87 5.44 4.26
C TYR A 73 10.61 4.15 3.88
N ASN A 74 10.72 3.84 2.60
CA ASN A 74 11.41 2.64 2.13
C ASN A 74 11.95 2.86 0.70
N TRP A 75 13.16 2.45 0.43
CA TRP A 75 13.79 2.54 -0.89
C TRP A 75 14.75 1.39 -1.17
N THR A 76 15.06 1.19 -2.45
CA THR A 76 16.05 0.21 -2.91
C THR A 76 17.44 0.83 -2.99
N GLN A 77 18.46 0.07 -2.58
CA GLN A 77 19.88 0.41 -2.73
C GLN A 77 20.71 -0.81 -3.10
N PRO A 78 21.93 -0.63 -3.69
CA PRO A 78 22.72 -1.72 -4.24
C PRO A 78 23.46 -2.57 -3.20
N ASP A 79 23.61 -2.11 -1.97
CA ASP A 79 24.41 -2.73 -0.93
C ASP A 79 23.75 -2.66 0.46
N ASP A 80 24.38 -3.29 1.45
CA ASP A 80 23.92 -3.35 2.83
C ASP A 80 24.29 -2.12 3.68
N SER A 81 24.77 -1.05 3.07
CA SER A 81 25.11 0.18 3.79
C SER A 81 23.94 0.69 4.63
N ASN A 82 24.25 1.40 5.70
CA ASN A 82 23.29 1.86 6.71
C ASN A 82 22.55 0.73 7.45
N GLY A 83 22.87 -0.54 7.20
CA GLY A 83 22.16 -1.69 7.73
C GLY A 83 20.91 -2.06 6.95
N ALA A 84 20.94 -1.83 5.62
CA ALA A 84 19.88 -2.26 4.70
C ALA A 84 19.72 -3.79 4.72
N VAL A 85 18.51 -4.23 4.39
CA VAL A 85 18.09 -5.63 4.43
C VAL A 85 17.93 -6.15 3.01
N PRO A 86 18.41 -7.37 2.68
CA PRO A 86 18.18 -7.96 1.37
C PRO A 86 16.69 -8.02 1.03
N ILE A 87 16.35 -7.67 -0.21
CA ILE A 87 15.01 -7.85 -0.75
C ILE A 87 14.89 -9.29 -1.26
N ALA A 88 13.82 -10.01 -0.86
CA ALA A 88 13.58 -11.38 -1.33
C ALA A 88 13.55 -11.44 -2.86
N ASP A 89 14.11 -12.51 -3.41
CA ASP A 89 14.18 -12.76 -4.86
C ASP A 89 14.85 -11.63 -5.68
N SER A 90 15.75 -10.87 -5.04
CA SER A 90 16.50 -9.76 -5.65
C SER A 90 17.96 -9.77 -5.19
N ASN A 91 18.83 -9.09 -5.94
CA ASN A 91 20.22 -8.81 -5.54
C ASN A 91 20.36 -7.40 -4.90
N GLU A 92 19.24 -6.75 -4.61
CA GLU A 92 19.16 -5.40 -4.06
C GLU A 92 18.76 -5.44 -2.59
N TYR A 93 18.92 -4.31 -1.93
CA TYR A 93 18.65 -4.13 -0.50
C TYR A 93 17.60 -3.06 -0.30
N ALA A 94 16.77 -3.20 0.72
CA ALA A 94 15.83 -2.19 1.16
C ALA A 94 16.37 -1.45 2.38
N TYR A 95 16.18 -0.14 2.41
CA TYR A 95 16.42 0.70 3.57
C TYR A 95 15.34 1.79 3.69
N GLY A 96 15.33 2.50 4.82
CA GLY A 96 14.40 3.56 5.13
C GLY A 96 13.75 3.38 6.50
N TYR A 97 12.84 4.29 6.81
CA TYR A 97 12.10 4.31 8.07
C TYR A 97 11.37 2.99 8.33
N ASP A 98 10.64 2.50 7.34
CA ASP A 98 9.86 1.25 7.44
C ASP A 98 10.75 0.03 7.65
N VAL A 99 11.92 0.00 6.99
CA VAL A 99 12.89 -1.10 7.17
C VAL A 99 13.50 -1.06 8.57
N MET A 100 13.83 0.14 9.09
CA MET A 100 14.32 0.29 10.46
C MET A 100 13.26 -0.16 11.48
N MET A 101 11.99 0.18 11.25
CA MET A 101 10.87 -0.26 12.08
C MET A 101 10.69 -1.78 12.03
N ALA A 102 10.69 -2.36 10.83
CA ALA A 102 10.60 -3.81 10.64
C ALA A 102 11.74 -4.57 11.37
N LYS A 103 12.97 -4.06 11.28
CA LYS A 103 14.11 -4.61 12.02
C LYS A 103 13.89 -4.56 13.52
N LYS A 104 13.48 -3.40 14.05
CA LYS A 104 13.21 -3.23 15.48
C LYS A 104 12.14 -4.20 15.97
N ILE A 105 11.05 -4.35 15.24
CA ILE A 105 9.99 -5.31 15.58
C ILE A 105 10.51 -6.74 15.58
N CYS A 106 11.24 -7.14 14.55
CA CYS A 106 11.81 -8.50 14.45
C CYS A 106 12.83 -8.77 15.56
N GLU A 107 13.68 -7.81 15.89
CA GLU A 107 14.66 -7.93 17.00
C GLU A 107 13.96 -8.14 18.35
N GLU A 108 12.95 -7.36 18.66
CA GLU A 108 12.20 -7.45 19.94
C GLU A 108 11.37 -8.75 20.04
N LEU A 109 10.83 -9.23 18.91
CA LEU A 109 10.00 -10.44 18.86
C LEU A 109 10.81 -11.73 18.62
N GLY A 110 12.11 -11.62 18.34
CA GLY A 110 12.97 -12.76 18.03
C GLY A 110 12.67 -13.40 16.67
N TYR A 111 12.17 -12.63 15.70
CA TYR A 111 11.87 -13.09 14.33
C TYR A 111 13.03 -12.79 13.37
N ASP A 112 13.12 -13.55 12.28
CA ASP A 112 13.94 -13.19 11.14
C ASP A 112 13.12 -12.34 10.16
N LEU A 113 13.72 -11.27 9.64
CA LEU A 113 13.05 -10.34 8.72
C LEU A 113 13.24 -10.78 7.27
N GLN A 114 12.15 -10.86 6.52
CA GLN A 114 12.16 -11.00 5.06
C GLN A 114 11.40 -9.82 4.43
N ILE A 115 12.08 -9.01 3.61
CA ILE A 115 11.44 -7.92 2.84
C ILE A 115 10.92 -8.48 1.52
N VAL A 116 9.64 -8.21 1.23
CA VAL A 116 8.95 -8.56 -0.01
C VAL A 116 8.60 -7.26 -0.74
N ARG A 117 9.23 -7.03 -1.90
CA ARG A 117 8.96 -5.84 -2.74
C ARG A 117 7.74 -6.08 -3.61
N LEU A 118 6.75 -5.18 -3.53
CA LEU A 118 5.52 -5.21 -4.32
C LEU A 118 5.11 -3.80 -4.73
N ASP A 119 4.38 -3.67 -5.82
CA ASP A 119 3.75 -2.40 -6.19
C ASP A 119 2.67 -2.01 -5.16
N TRP A 120 2.44 -0.70 -4.99
CA TRP A 120 1.53 -0.12 -4.00
C TRP A 120 0.16 -0.83 -3.93
N ASP A 121 -0.52 -0.97 -5.07
CA ASP A 121 -1.86 -1.59 -5.12
C ASP A 121 -1.84 -3.11 -4.86
N SER A 122 -0.68 -3.75 -4.83
CA SER A 122 -0.52 -5.17 -4.54
C SER A 122 -0.30 -5.47 -3.05
N LEU A 123 -0.03 -4.45 -2.22
CA LEU A 123 0.32 -4.64 -0.80
C LEU A 123 -0.82 -5.28 0.01
N ILE A 124 -2.04 -4.71 -0.04
CA ILE A 124 -3.19 -5.28 0.68
C ILE A 124 -3.60 -6.65 0.12
N PRO A 125 -3.68 -6.88 -1.20
CA PRO A 125 -3.89 -8.21 -1.76
C PRO A 125 -2.86 -9.26 -1.28
N ALA A 126 -1.60 -8.88 -1.07
CA ALA A 126 -0.57 -9.79 -0.56
C ALA A 126 -0.86 -10.30 0.86
N LEU A 127 -1.45 -9.48 1.72
CA LEU A 127 -1.91 -9.89 3.05
C LEU A 127 -3.05 -10.91 2.97
N GLN A 128 -3.98 -10.71 2.06
CA GLN A 128 -5.14 -11.59 1.88
C GLN A 128 -4.72 -12.95 1.35
N SER A 129 -3.75 -13.00 0.42
CA SER A 129 -3.22 -14.24 -0.17
C SER A 129 -2.21 -14.97 0.72
N GLY A 130 -1.66 -14.31 1.76
CA GLY A 130 -0.61 -14.87 2.61
C GLY A 130 0.79 -14.79 1.99
N GLN A 131 0.98 -13.97 0.95
CA GLN A 131 2.29 -13.67 0.37
C GLN A 131 3.15 -12.84 1.34
N ALA A 132 2.51 -12.01 2.17
CA ALA A 132 3.14 -11.27 3.26
C ALA A 132 2.34 -11.45 4.55
N ASP A 133 3.02 -11.34 5.70
CA ASP A 133 2.40 -11.38 7.02
C ASP A 133 1.90 -10.00 7.44
N CYS A 134 2.65 -8.95 7.11
CA CYS A 134 2.27 -7.57 7.33
C CYS A 134 2.82 -6.65 6.23
N VAL A 135 2.28 -5.43 6.17
CA VAL A 135 2.75 -4.35 5.31
C VAL A 135 3.25 -3.22 6.19
N ILE A 136 4.49 -2.78 5.96
CA ILE A 136 5.09 -1.58 6.56
C ILE A 136 5.54 -0.71 5.39
N ALA A 137 4.70 0.26 5.00
CA ALA A 137 4.86 0.99 3.75
C ALA A 137 4.28 2.41 3.80
N GLY A 138 4.37 3.10 4.93
CA GLY A 138 3.81 4.44 5.07
C GLY A 138 2.29 4.51 4.89
N GLN A 139 1.56 3.42 5.18
CA GLN A 139 0.11 3.37 4.95
C GLN A 139 -0.70 4.09 6.02
N SER A 140 -1.54 5.04 5.60
CA SER A 140 -2.54 5.67 6.47
C SER A 140 -3.58 4.67 6.96
N ILE A 141 -4.00 4.80 8.23
CA ILE A 141 -5.05 3.99 8.86
C ILE A 141 -6.41 4.57 8.47
N THR A 142 -6.90 4.23 7.27
CA THR A 142 -8.19 4.75 6.80
C THR A 142 -9.34 3.81 7.11
N GLN A 143 -10.55 4.35 7.28
CA GLN A 143 -11.76 3.55 7.49
C GLN A 143 -12.03 2.58 6.33
N GLU A 144 -11.68 2.96 5.10
CA GLU A 144 -11.79 2.09 3.94
C GLU A 144 -10.87 0.87 4.07
N ARG A 145 -9.58 1.09 4.41
CA ARG A 145 -8.61 0.01 4.58
C ARG A 145 -8.94 -0.89 5.75
N LEU A 146 -9.48 -0.32 6.85
CA LEU A 146 -9.94 -1.07 8.02
C LEU A 146 -11.07 -2.07 7.71
N GLN A 147 -11.78 -1.94 6.60
CA GLN A 147 -12.73 -2.95 6.16
C GLN A 147 -12.05 -4.23 5.65
N ALA A 148 -10.87 -4.10 5.04
CA ALA A 148 -10.15 -5.19 4.39
C ALA A 148 -9.03 -5.80 5.24
N VAL A 149 -8.39 -5.00 6.11
CA VAL A 149 -7.22 -5.38 6.92
C VAL A 149 -7.35 -4.85 8.34
N ASP A 150 -6.54 -5.37 9.27
CA ASP A 150 -6.33 -4.76 10.58
C ASP A 150 -5.05 -3.95 10.58
N PHE A 151 -4.97 -2.97 11.45
CA PHE A 151 -3.79 -2.14 11.66
C PHE A 151 -3.26 -2.24 13.09
N SER A 152 -1.96 -2.05 13.24
CA SER A 152 -1.32 -1.81 14.54
C SER A 152 -1.72 -0.44 15.11
N GLU A 153 -1.27 -0.15 16.33
CA GLU A 153 -1.12 1.22 16.78
C GLU A 153 -0.27 2.03 15.77
N PRO A 154 -0.47 3.35 15.67
CA PRO A 154 0.33 4.18 14.77
C PRO A 154 1.83 4.07 15.08
N TYR A 155 2.66 3.91 14.04
CA TYR A 155 4.11 3.96 14.14
C TYR A 155 4.71 5.26 13.58
N TYR A 156 3.85 6.12 13.00
CA TYR A 156 4.18 7.49 12.63
C TYR A 156 2.92 8.38 12.61
N TYR A 157 3.11 9.66 12.90
CA TYR A 157 2.06 10.66 12.91
C TYR A 157 2.38 11.70 11.84
N ALA A 158 1.83 11.52 10.65
CA ALA A 158 2.08 12.38 9.52
C ALA A 158 1.32 13.71 9.62
N THR A 159 1.80 14.72 8.89
CA THR A 159 1.07 15.94 8.58
C THR A 159 0.99 16.11 7.08
N ILE A 160 -0.06 16.79 6.60
CA ILE A 160 -0.26 17.04 5.18
C ILE A 160 0.60 18.21 4.74
N VAL A 161 1.21 18.08 3.57
CA VAL A 161 1.95 19.17 2.93
C VAL A 161 1.62 19.25 1.45
N THR A 162 1.77 20.46 0.89
CA THR A 162 1.71 20.70 -0.54
C THR A 162 3.10 21.04 -1.06
N LEU A 163 3.53 20.38 -2.12
CA LEU A 163 4.78 20.72 -2.81
C LEU A 163 4.46 21.52 -4.08
N VAL A 164 5.17 22.60 -4.27
CA VAL A 164 5.13 23.48 -5.45
C VAL A 164 6.56 23.79 -5.91
N LYS A 165 6.72 24.33 -7.12
CA LYS A 165 8.00 24.93 -7.49
C LYS A 165 8.14 26.32 -6.85
N LYS A 166 9.35 26.73 -6.53
CA LYS A 166 9.66 28.04 -5.92
C LYS A 166 9.20 29.24 -6.75
N ASP A 167 9.21 29.09 -8.08
CA ASP A 167 8.76 30.07 -9.05
C ASP A 167 7.28 29.94 -9.46
N SER A 168 6.55 29.04 -8.82
CA SER A 168 5.11 28.83 -9.06
C SER A 168 4.29 30.02 -8.56
N ASN A 169 3.17 30.31 -9.23
CA ASN A 169 2.16 31.27 -8.76
C ASN A 169 1.57 30.90 -7.40
N TYR A 170 1.71 29.65 -6.98
CA TYR A 170 1.21 29.11 -5.71
C TYR A 170 2.27 29.07 -4.60
N ALA A 171 3.51 29.54 -4.89
CA ALA A 171 4.62 29.44 -3.94
C ALA A 171 4.36 30.17 -2.61
N ASP A 172 3.54 31.21 -2.61
CA ASP A 172 3.21 31.99 -1.41
C ASP A 172 1.81 31.72 -0.86
N ALA A 173 1.17 30.61 -1.26
CA ALA A 173 -0.10 30.18 -0.72
C ALA A 173 0.00 29.91 0.80
N THR A 174 -0.99 30.33 1.53
CA THR A 174 -1.10 30.23 3.01
C THR A 174 -2.32 29.43 3.46
N SER A 175 -3.11 28.97 2.50
CA SER A 175 -4.29 28.13 2.71
C SER A 175 -4.60 27.28 1.48
N VAL A 176 -5.43 26.26 1.65
CA VAL A 176 -5.97 25.44 0.54
C VAL A 176 -6.76 26.31 -0.44
N ALA A 177 -7.44 27.36 0.04
CA ALA A 177 -8.19 28.28 -0.83
C ALA A 177 -7.28 29.06 -1.79
N ASP A 178 -6.03 29.36 -1.41
CA ASP A 178 -5.06 30.05 -2.27
C ASP A 178 -4.54 29.19 -3.42
N LEU A 179 -4.83 27.88 -3.40
CA LEU A 179 -4.49 26.92 -4.45
C LEU A 179 -5.54 26.85 -5.56
N ALA A 180 -6.56 27.70 -5.52
CA ALA A 180 -7.69 27.67 -6.46
C ALA A 180 -7.23 27.65 -7.93
N GLY A 181 -7.84 26.74 -8.73
CA GLY A 181 -7.55 26.60 -10.16
C GLY A 181 -6.24 25.87 -10.48
N ALA A 182 -5.50 25.38 -9.50
CA ALA A 182 -4.23 24.68 -9.72
C ALA A 182 -4.45 23.37 -10.48
N THR A 183 -3.51 23.04 -11.37
CA THR A 183 -3.36 21.70 -11.94
C THR A 183 -2.59 20.83 -10.95
N CYS A 184 -3.19 19.75 -10.49
CA CYS A 184 -2.63 18.97 -9.39
C CYS A 184 -2.76 17.45 -9.61
N THR A 185 -1.90 16.70 -8.93
CA THR A 185 -1.98 15.23 -8.85
C THR A 185 -1.42 14.73 -7.53
N SER A 186 -1.57 13.45 -7.25
CA SER A 186 -0.92 12.72 -6.18
C SER A 186 -0.88 11.23 -6.51
N GLN A 187 -0.34 10.41 -5.58
CA GLN A 187 -0.28 8.97 -5.74
C GLN A 187 -1.69 8.36 -5.64
N GLN A 188 -1.97 7.35 -6.49
CA GLN A 188 -3.24 6.62 -6.48
C GLN A 188 -3.49 5.91 -5.15
N SER A 189 -4.77 5.64 -4.83
CA SER A 189 -5.19 4.89 -3.65
C SER A 189 -4.68 5.49 -2.32
N THR A 190 -4.47 6.82 -2.29
CA THR A 190 -4.08 7.58 -1.09
C THR A 190 -5.12 8.63 -0.72
N ILE A 191 -5.14 9.01 0.56
CA ILE A 191 -5.98 10.13 1.04
C ILE A 191 -5.57 11.45 0.38
N TRP A 192 -4.31 11.60 0.00
CA TRP A 192 -3.81 12.78 -0.68
C TRP A 192 -4.55 13.03 -1.99
N TYR A 193 -4.72 11.99 -2.80
CA TYR A 193 -5.44 12.07 -4.05
C TYR A 193 -6.96 12.09 -3.88
N GLN A 194 -7.48 11.19 -3.03
CA GLN A 194 -8.92 10.95 -2.92
C GLN A 194 -9.64 12.01 -2.07
N ASN A 195 -8.99 12.47 -0.99
CA ASN A 195 -9.63 13.33 0.00
C ASN A 195 -9.09 14.77 -0.04
N CYS A 196 -7.78 14.99 -0.28
CA CYS A 196 -7.21 16.32 -0.23
C CYS A 196 -7.39 17.10 -1.53
N LEU A 197 -7.04 16.53 -2.70
CA LEU A 197 -7.12 17.26 -3.97
C LEU A 197 -8.53 17.80 -4.28
N PRO A 198 -9.64 17.07 -4.00
CA PRO A 198 -10.99 17.60 -4.25
C PRO A 198 -11.38 18.81 -3.40
N GLN A 199 -10.62 19.14 -2.34
CA GLN A 199 -10.86 20.30 -1.49
C GLN A 199 -10.26 21.59 -2.08
N ILE A 200 -9.40 21.49 -3.08
CA ILE A 200 -8.82 22.64 -3.76
C ILE A 200 -9.88 23.24 -4.70
N PRO A 201 -10.29 24.50 -4.52
CA PRO A 201 -11.34 25.09 -5.33
C PRO A 201 -10.95 25.12 -6.82
N ASP A 202 -11.88 24.71 -7.69
CA ASP A 202 -11.72 24.73 -9.15
C ASP A 202 -10.45 24.03 -9.67
N ALA A 203 -9.90 23.08 -8.91
CA ALA A 203 -8.68 22.35 -9.29
C ALA A 203 -8.86 21.53 -10.57
N ASN A 204 -7.83 21.55 -11.41
CA ASN A 204 -7.67 20.62 -12.52
C ASN A 204 -6.91 19.38 -12.02
N ILE A 205 -7.64 18.38 -11.52
CA ILE A 205 -7.06 17.15 -10.98
C ILE A 205 -6.71 16.22 -12.14
N LEU A 206 -5.42 15.99 -12.33
CA LEU A 206 -4.89 15.04 -13.33
C LEU A 206 -5.09 13.59 -12.85
N ALA A 207 -4.87 12.63 -13.75
CA ALA A 207 -4.81 11.22 -13.36
C ALA A 207 -3.78 11.00 -12.24
N ALA A 208 -4.13 10.15 -11.29
CA ALA A 208 -3.22 9.77 -10.20
C ALA A 208 -1.96 9.09 -10.75
N THR A 209 -0.86 9.24 -10.04
CA THR A 209 0.41 8.58 -10.36
C THR A 209 0.51 7.22 -9.67
N ALA A 210 1.25 6.29 -10.26
CA ALA A 210 1.38 4.95 -9.71
C ALA A 210 2.22 4.92 -8.43
N SER A 211 3.21 5.83 -8.32
CA SER A 211 4.16 5.87 -7.21
C SER A 211 4.45 7.31 -6.75
N ALA A 212 5.03 7.48 -5.56
CA ALA A 212 5.49 8.77 -5.08
C ALA A 212 6.62 9.37 -5.94
N PRO A 213 7.62 8.61 -6.42
CA PRO A 213 8.59 9.14 -7.39
C PRO A 213 7.95 9.69 -8.67
N ASP A 214 6.94 9.00 -9.24
CA ASP A 214 6.23 9.49 -10.44
C ASP A 214 5.48 10.80 -10.16
N MET A 215 4.91 10.93 -8.97
CA MET A 215 4.27 12.16 -8.50
C MET A 215 5.28 13.32 -8.46
N LEU A 216 6.42 13.12 -7.80
CA LEU A 216 7.47 14.14 -7.70
C LEU A 216 8.06 14.49 -9.08
N MET A 217 8.28 13.50 -9.94
CA MET A 217 8.72 13.74 -11.32
C MET A 217 7.70 14.53 -12.13
N SER A 218 6.40 14.33 -11.91
CA SER A 218 5.34 15.11 -12.58
C SER A 218 5.42 16.59 -12.20
N LEU A 219 5.61 16.91 -10.92
CA LEU A 219 5.84 18.28 -10.46
C LEU A 219 7.15 18.84 -11.02
N ASN A 220 8.24 18.08 -10.96
CA ASN A 220 9.54 18.50 -11.47
C ASN A 220 9.50 18.83 -12.97
N ALA A 221 8.80 18.01 -13.74
CA ALA A 221 8.63 18.21 -15.18
C ALA A 221 7.63 19.35 -15.55
N GLY A 222 6.98 19.97 -14.56
CA GLY A 222 5.97 21.01 -14.80
C GLY A 222 4.69 20.49 -15.44
N LYS A 223 4.37 19.20 -15.27
CA LYS A 223 3.10 18.60 -15.73
C LYS A 223 1.93 19.02 -14.84
N CYS A 224 2.21 19.36 -13.59
CA CYS A 224 1.27 19.91 -12.62
C CYS A 224 1.90 21.09 -11.88
N ASP A 225 1.08 21.94 -11.28
CA ASP A 225 1.50 23.09 -10.49
C ASP A 225 1.87 22.69 -9.06
N LEU A 226 1.19 21.65 -8.54
CA LEU A 226 1.38 21.15 -7.19
C LEU A 226 1.06 19.67 -7.05
N VAL A 227 1.61 19.10 -5.98
CA VAL A 227 1.23 17.77 -5.47
C VAL A 227 1.00 17.84 -3.97
N VAL A 228 0.12 16.97 -3.45
CA VAL A 228 -0.17 16.84 -2.02
C VAL A 228 0.37 15.53 -1.52
N THR A 229 1.05 15.55 -0.37
CA THR A 229 1.66 14.37 0.26
C THR A 229 1.83 14.59 1.77
N ASP A 230 2.55 13.70 2.45
CA ASP A 230 2.96 13.85 3.85
C ASP A 230 4.28 14.62 4.01
N GLN A 231 4.50 15.13 5.23
CA GLN A 231 5.68 15.94 5.54
C GLN A 231 7.02 15.19 5.37
N PRO A 232 7.18 13.92 5.79
CA PRO A 232 8.42 13.17 5.53
C PRO A 232 8.77 13.09 4.04
N THR A 233 7.81 12.76 3.20
CA THR A 233 7.97 12.75 1.73
C THR A 233 8.31 14.15 1.22
N GLY A 234 7.62 15.18 1.73
CA GLY A 234 7.91 16.57 1.41
C GLY A 234 9.34 16.98 1.76
N LYS A 235 9.79 16.69 2.98
CA LYS A 235 11.18 16.95 3.42
C LYS A 235 12.20 16.23 2.55
N GLY A 236 11.94 14.96 2.26
CA GLY A 236 12.77 14.16 1.38
C GLY A 236 12.85 14.75 -0.04
N ALA A 237 11.71 15.20 -0.57
CA ALA A 237 11.64 15.83 -1.88
C ALA A 237 12.45 17.13 -1.96
N LEU A 238 12.50 17.95 -0.90
CA LEU A 238 13.32 19.18 -0.89
C LEU A 238 14.82 18.90 -0.99
N VAL A 239 15.28 17.75 -0.52
CA VAL A 239 16.68 17.32 -0.66
C VAL A 239 16.96 16.92 -2.10
N ALA A 240 16.03 16.17 -2.72
CA ALA A 240 16.18 15.65 -4.08
C ALA A 240 15.92 16.71 -5.17
N TYR A 241 15.01 17.65 -4.91
CA TYR A 241 14.57 18.70 -5.82
C TYR A 241 14.70 20.09 -5.16
N PRO A 242 15.88 20.74 -5.24
CA PRO A 242 16.14 22.02 -4.57
C PRO A 242 15.22 23.17 -5.00
N ASP A 243 14.59 23.06 -6.18
CA ASP A 243 13.65 24.05 -6.71
C ASP A 243 12.22 23.89 -6.17
N PHE A 244 11.98 22.89 -5.35
CA PHE A 244 10.68 22.72 -4.69
C PHE A 244 10.56 23.59 -3.44
N LYS A 245 9.34 23.96 -3.14
CA LYS A 245 8.91 24.60 -1.89
C LYS A 245 7.80 23.77 -1.26
N MET A 246 7.93 23.51 0.02
CA MET A 246 6.91 22.84 0.81
C MET A 246 6.05 23.88 1.50
N LEU A 247 4.74 23.74 1.38
CA LEU A 247 3.73 24.57 2.02
C LEU A 247 3.05 23.76 3.12
N GLU A 248 2.97 24.34 4.31
CA GLU A 248 2.26 23.83 5.48
C GLU A 248 1.24 24.87 5.89
N PHE A 249 -0.05 24.51 5.97
CA PHE A 249 -1.10 25.49 6.27
C PHE A 249 -1.46 25.56 7.75
N GLY A 250 -0.87 24.68 8.58
CA GLY A 250 -0.92 24.76 10.03
C GLY A 250 -2.23 24.32 10.66
N GLY A 251 -3.04 23.58 9.94
CA GLY A 251 -4.31 23.02 10.45
C GLY A 251 -5.48 24.01 10.45
N GLY A 252 -6.62 23.55 10.96
CA GLY A 252 -7.86 24.31 11.03
C GLY A 252 -8.47 24.63 9.66
N ASP A 253 -9.26 25.70 9.57
CA ASP A 253 -10.02 26.05 8.36
C ASP A 253 -9.16 26.40 7.14
N LYS A 254 -7.85 26.59 7.34
CA LYS A 254 -6.92 26.93 6.25
C LYS A 254 -6.31 25.70 5.58
N ASP A 255 -6.39 24.56 6.24
CA ASP A 255 -5.74 23.31 5.81
C ASP A 255 -6.75 22.32 5.22
N PHE A 256 -6.24 21.24 4.68
CA PHE A 256 -7.07 20.12 4.23
C PHE A 256 -7.84 19.53 5.40
N GLN A 257 -9.12 19.30 5.20
CA GLN A 257 -10.00 18.72 6.21
C GLN A 257 -10.00 17.21 6.08
N VAL A 258 -9.21 16.55 6.89
CA VAL A 258 -9.14 15.08 7.05
C VAL A 258 -9.11 14.76 8.53
N SER A 259 -9.48 13.54 8.92
CA SER A 259 -9.37 13.12 10.31
C SER A 259 -7.91 12.85 10.69
N ASP A 260 -7.56 13.08 11.97
CA ASP A 260 -6.22 12.70 12.47
C ASP A 260 -5.95 11.21 12.29
N GLU A 261 -6.99 10.37 12.35
CA GLU A 261 -6.90 8.93 12.16
C GLU A 261 -6.49 8.58 10.72
N ASP A 262 -7.00 9.33 9.72
CA ASP A 262 -6.68 9.09 8.31
C ASP A 262 -5.23 9.46 7.95
N ILE A 263 -4.57 10.31 8.72
CA ILE A 263 -3.16 10.70 8.50
C ILE A 263 -2.17 9.92 9.38
N ASN A 264 -2.64 9.19 10.40
CA ASN A 264 -1.79 8.30 11.18
C ASN A 264 -1.35 7.11 10.32
N ILE A 265 -0.07 6.74 10.45
CA ILE A 265 0.54 5.68 9.68
C ILE A 265 0.63 4.42 10.54
N GLY A 266 0.09 3.31 10.03
CA GLY A 266 0.02 2.03 10.73
C GLY A 266 0.59 0.86 9.93
N ILE A 267 0.90 -0.22 10.63
CA ILE A 267 1.33 -1.49 10.04
C ILE A 267 0.07 -2.31 9.78
N SER A 268 -0.22 -2.64 8.52
CA SER A 268 -1.38 -3.43 8.18
C SER A 268 -1.07 -4.92 8.13
N MET A 269 -2.07 -5.73 8.50
CA MET A 269 -2.02 -7.19 8.51
C MET A 269 -3.35 -7.79 8.11
N LYS A 270 -3.36 -9.08 7.81
CA LYS A 270 -4.59 -9.78 7.45
C LYS A 270 -5.65 -9.59 8.52
N LYS A 271 -6.88 -9.32 8.09
CA LYS A 271 -8.05 -9.16 8.98
C LYS A 271 -8.20 -10.33 9.92
N GLY A 272 -8.34 -10.05 11.22
CA GLY A 272 -8.47 -11.04 12.28
C GLY A 272 -7.17 -11.67 12.77
N ASN A 273 -5.98 -11.21 12.30
CA ASN A 273 -4.69 -11.66 12.83
C ASN A 273 -4.32 -10.90 14.11
N THR A 274 -5.09 -11.16 15.17
CA THR A 274 -4.95 -10.49 16.48
C THR A 274 -3.61 -10.82 17.14
N GLU A 275 -3.10 -12.04 16.99
CA GLU A 275 -1.81 -12.45 17.55
C GLU A 275 -0.67 -11.57 17.04
N LEU A 276 -0.58 -11.37 15.70
CA LEU A 276 0.46 -10.54 15.11
C LEU A 276 0.26 -9.06 15.47
N LYS A 277 -1.00 -8.58 15.50
CA LYS A 277 -1.32 -7.22 15.93
C LYS A 277 -0.82 -6.95 17.34
N GLU A 278 -1.19 -7.78 18.30
CA GLU A 278 -0.80 -7.64 19.71
C GLU A 278 0.72 -7.72 19.87
N ALA A 279 1.39 -8.60 19.14
CA ALA A 279 2.83 -8.71 19.14
C ALA A 279 3.51 -7.41 18.66
N ILE A 280 3.09 -6.87 17.52
CA ILE A 280 3.61 -5.62 16.96
C ILE A 280 3.30 -4.45 17.92
N ASP A 281 2.07 -4.33 18.41
CA ASP A 281 1.66 -3.26 19.32
C ASP A 281 2.46 -3.28 20.63
N SER A 282 2.85 -4.48 21.12
CA SER A 282 3.70 -4.61 22.30
C SER A 282 5.09 -3.97 22.13
N VAL A 283 5.56 -3.82 20.89
CA VAL A 283 6.81 -3.11 20.56
C VAL A 283 6.54 -1.63 20.39
N LEU A 284 5.53 -1.26 19.59
CA LEU A 284 5.25 0.14 19.25
C LEU A 284 4.86 0.98 20.47
N THR A 285 4.09 0.43 21.40
CA THR A 285 3.66 1.13 22.62
C THR A 285 4.77 1.45 23.61
N LYS A 286 5.95 0.83 23.45
CA LYS A 286 7.16 1.18 24.22
C LYS A 286 7.91 2.36 23.64
N MET A 287 7.59 2.77 22.41
CA MET A 287 8.22 3.87 21.69
C MET A 287 7.46 5.17 21.90
N THR A 288 8.18 6.28 21.91
CA THR A 288 7.63 7.62 22.00
C THR A 288 7.54 8.28 20.61
N LYS A 289 6.77 9.38 20.49
CA LYS A 289 6.76 10.19 19.26
C LYS A 289 8.15 10.71 18.88
N ASP A 290 8.99 11.01 19.88
CA ASP A 290 10.36 11.46 19.64
C ASP A 290 11.23 10.33 19.06
N ASP A 291 11.04 9.07 19.49
CA ASP A 291 11.73 7.91 18.92
C ASP A 291 11.35 7.72 17.45
N PHE A 292 10.06 7.85 17.11
CA PHE A 292 9.59 7.79 15.73
C PHE A 292 10.17 8.92 14.88
N SER A 293 10.17 10.15 15.41
CA SER A 293 10.72 11.31 14.70
C SER A 293 12.23 11.19 14.47
N ALA A 294 12.99 10.76 15.48
CA ALA A 294 14.44 10.56 15.35
C ALA A 294 14.78 9.48 14.32
N MET A 295 13.99 8.41 14.25
CA MET A 295 14.16 7.36 13.25
C MET A 295 13.85 7.89 11.83
N MET A 296 12.81 8.71 11.65
CA MET A 296 12.48 9.34 10.39
C MET A 296 13.55 10.34 9.95
N ASP A 297 14.04 11.18 10.85
CA ASP A 297 15.12 12.13 10.56
C ASP A 297 16.39 11.40 10.12
N LYS A 298 16.69 10.24 10.72
CA LYS A 298 17.78 9.37 10.28
C LYS A 298 17.54 8.87 8.84
N ALA A 299 16.34 8.42 8.51
CA ALA A 299 16.01 7.97 7.16
C ALA A 299 16.19 9.11 6.14
N ILE A 300 15.63 10.29 6.42
CA ILE A 300 15.77 11.48 5.56
C ILE A 300 17.25 11.83 5.35
N SER A 301 18.08 11.73 6.38
CA SER A 301 19.50 12.14 6.30
C SER A 301 20.36 11.25 5.40
N VAL A 302 19.93 10.03 5.09
CA VAL A 302 20.69 9.02 4.31
C VAL A 302 19.95 8.52 3.08
N GLN A 303 18.77 9.08 2.78
CA GLN A 303 18.01 8.69 1.58
C GLN A 303 18.80 9.01 0.30
N PRO A 304 18.62 8.23 -0.78
CA PRO A 304 19.25 8.54 -2.05
C PRO A 304 18.70 9.87 -2.60
N LEU A 305 19.59 10.66 -3.19
CA LEU A 305 19.18 11.83 -3.97
C LEU A 305 18.47 11.35 -5.24
N ALA A 306 17.47 12.09 -5.71
CA ALA A 306 16.89 11.81 -7.02
C ALA A 306 17.99 12.01 -8.10
N ASN A 307 18.26 10.96 -8.88
CA ASN A 307 19.18 10.99 -10.01
C ASN A 307 18.46 11.47 -11.27
#